data_9591feacc73b87997db635a849973dd6
#
_entry.id   9591feacc73b87997db635a849973dd6
#
_cell.length_a   1.000
_cell.length_b   1.000
_cell.length_c   1.000
_cell.angle_alpha   90.00
_cell.angle_beta   90.00
_cell.angle_gamma   90.00
#
_symmetry.space_group_name_H-M   'P 1'
#
loop_
_entity.id
_entity.type
_entity.pdbx_description
1 polymer ?
#
loop_
_entity_poly.entity_id
_entity_poly.type
_entity_poly.pdbx_seq_one_letter_code
_entity_poly.pdbx_strand_id
1 'polypeptide(L)'
;EGQILSQVKKMMRLGQENQSTGPILNRLLTQSVSTGKKVRSETNLGTGAVSISSAAVELAQLKIGQEKGFDNLVSLESEKVLVVGAGRMSRLLITHLKSKGCSNLILVNRNIDRALNLAEDFPDLEIFCKGLNELDENISISSLVFTSTAAEVPIIDLAKIEKLNLNNKL
;
A
#
# COMPACT_ATOMS: atom_id res chain seq x y z
N GLU A 1 0.47 12.58 7.38
CA GLU A 1 -0.17 13.91 7.60
C GLU A 1 -1.70 13.83 7.50
N GLY A 2 -2.29 13.20 6.49
CA GLY A 2 -3.74 13.01 6.39
C GLY A 2 -4.35 12.27 7.59
N GLN A 3 -3.60 11.35 8.16
CA GLN A 3 -4.00 10.59 9.33
C GLN A 3 -4.10 11.47 10.58
N ILE A 4 -3.14 12.36 10.81
CA ILE A 4 -3.14 13.30 11.95
C ILE A 4 -4.35 14.23 11.84
N LEU A 5 -4.59 14.83 10.68
CA LEU A 5 -5.75 15.72 10.48
C LEU A 5 -7.08 14.98 10.70
N SER A 6 -7.16 13.71 10.29
CA SER A 6 -8.34 12.85 10.55
C SER A 6 -8.54 12.58 12.05
N GLN A 7 -7.45 12.35 12.78
CA GLN A 7 -7.50 12.16 14.24
C GLN A 7 -7.99 13.43 14.97
N VAL A 8 -7.49 14.61 14.58
CA VAL A 8 -7.94 15.89 15.15
C VAL A 8 -9.42 16.13 14.87
N LYS A 9 -9.90 15.83 13.64
CA LYS A 9 -11.35 15.92 13.33
C LYS A 9 -12.19 14.97 14.16
N LYS A 10 -11.72 13.73 14.35
CA LYS A 10 -12.42 12.73 15.18
C LYS A 10 -12.48 13.19 16.63
N MET A 11 -11.38 13.70 17.18
CA MET A 11 -11.31 14.23 18.53
C MET A 11 -12.27 15.42 18.72
N MET A 12 -12.30 16.36 17.79
CA MET A 12 -13.23 17.50 17.79
C MET A 12 -14.69 17.03 17.82
N ARG A 13 -15.05 16.09 16.95
CA ARG A 13 -16.42 15.54 16.88
C ARG A 13 -16.82 14.87 18.19
N LEU A 14 -15.98 13.98 18.72
CA LEU A 14 -16.24 13.30 19.99
C LEU A 14 -16.37 14.28 21.16
N GLY A 15 -15.54 15.33 21.20
CA GLY A 15 -15.63 16.36 22.22
C GLY A 15 -16.94 17.16 22.16
N GLN A 16 -17.45 17.45 20.97
CA GLN A 16 -18.72 18.12 20.75
C GLN A 16 -19.92 17.22 21.12
N GLU A 17 -19.90 15.96 20.64
CA GLU A 17 -20.96 14.96 20.92
C GLU A 17 -21.13 14.72 22.44
N ASN A 18 -20.02 14.71 23.19
CA ASN A 18 -20.02 14.50 24.64
C ASN A 18 -20.05 15.80 25.45
N GLN A 19 -20.24 16.96 24.82
CA GLN A 19 -20.26 18.27 25.45
C GLN A 19 -19.06 18.55 26.39
N SER A 20 -17.90 17.94 26.06
CA SER A 20 -16.67 18.01 26.84
C SER A 20 -15.72 19.14 26.38
N THR A 21 -16.10 19.89 25.33
CA THR A 21 -15.31 21.01 24.81
C THR A 21 -16.08 22.33 24.92
N GLY A 22 -15.45 23.30 25.58
CA GLY A 22 -15.97 24.67 25.66
C GLY A 22 -15.65 25.50 24.41
N PRO A 23 -16.10 26.77 24.35
CA PRO A 23 -15.95 27.61 23.15
C PRO A 23 -14.51 27.80 22.71
N ILE A 24 -13.56 27.92 23.64
CA ILE A 24 -12.14 28.12 23.35
C ILE A 24 -11.55 26.89 22.64
N LEU A 25 -11.78 25.69 23.19
CA LEU A 25 -11.28 24.44 22.59
C LEU A 25 -11.93 24.16 21.24
N ASN A 26 -13.24 24.41 21.11
CA ASN A 26 -13.93 24.26 19.82
C ASN A 26 -13.32 25.19 18.75
N ARG A 27 -13.03 26.44 19.10
CA ARG A 27 -12.37 27.38 18.17
C ARG A 27 -10.96 26.92 17.80
N LEU A 28 -10.17 26.49 18.79
CA LEU A 28 -8.81 25.99 18.57
C LEU A 28 -8.82 24.79 17.61
N LEU A 29 -9.65 23.79 17.86
CA LEU A 29 -9.74 22.58 17.05
C LEU A 29 -10.25 22.88 15.63
N THR A 30 -11.24 23.78 15.49
CA THR A 30 -11.74 24.22 14.19
C THR A 30 -10.65 24.92 13.38
N GLN A 31 -9.90 25.83 14.01
CA GLN A 31 -8.80 26.52 13.37
C GLN A 31 -7.66 25.56 13.00
N SER A 32 -7.32 24.59 13.85
CA SER A 32 -6.32 23.58 13.56
C SER A 32 -6.67 22.76 12.32
N VAL A 33 -7.94 22.33 12.19
CA VAL A 33 -8.43 21.61 11.01
C VAL A 33 -8.39 22.50 9.77
N SER A 34 -8.80 23.76 9.89
CA SER A 34 -8.79 24.72 8.77
C SER A 34 -7.36 24.99 8.28
N THR A 35 -6.43 25.24 9.21
CA THR A 35 -5.01 25.47 8.89
C THR A 35 -4.40 24.23 8.24
N GLY A 36 -4.66 23.03 8.76
CA GLY A 36 -4.15 21.80 8.17
C GLY A 36 -4.67 21.55 6.76
N LYS A 37 -5.91 21.90 6.45
CA LYS A 37 -6.46 21.87 5.10
C LYS A 37 -5.77 22.91 4.19
N LYS A 38 -5.60 24.13 4.69
CA LYS A 38 -4.97 25.22 3.95
C LYS A 38 -3.53 24.89 3.58
N VAL A 39 -2.74 24.38 4.53
CA VAL A 39 -1.36 23.93 4.26
C VAL A 39 -1.32 22.86 3.17
N ARG A 40 -2.25 21.90 3.17
CA ARG A 40 -2.31 20.86 2.11
C ARG A 40 -2.68 21.40 0.74
N SER A 41 -3.52 22.42 0.67
CA SER A 41 -3.97 22.99 -0.61
C SER A 41 -3.01 24.04 -1.18
N GLU A 42 -2.26 24.73 -0.32
CA GLU A 42 -1.39 25.86 -0.72
C GLU A 42 0.10 25.51 -0.75
N THR A 43 0.47 24.28 -0.34
CA THR A 43 1.86 23.82 -0.35
C THR A 43 2.00 22.43 -0.98
N ASN A 44 3.22 22.09 -1.38
CA ASN A 44 3.53 20.76 -1.92
C ASN A 44 3.65 19.66 -0.85
N LEU A 45 3.37 19.96 0.44
CA LEU A 45 3.44 18.99 1.54
C LEU A 45 2.40 17.86 1.44
N GLY A 46 1.37 18.03 0.63
CA GLY A 46 0.34 17.00 0.38
C GLY A 46 0.47 16.28 -0.97
N THR A 47 1.50 16.59 -1.75
CA THR A 47 1.77 15.99 -3.07
C THR A 47 2.82 14.88 -2.96
N GLY A 48 2.73 13.88 -3.85
CA GLY A 48 3.63 12.72 -3.88
C GLY A 48 3.20 11.57 -2.97
N ALA A 49 4.11 10.64 -2.76
CA ALA A 49 3.86 9.44 -1.95
C ALA A 49 3.64 9.81 -0.48
N VAL A 50 2.40 9.64 0.01
CA VAL A 50 2.00 9.99 1.38
C VAL A 50 2.08 8.82 2.36
N SER A 51 2.42 7.63 1.89
CA SER A 51 2.59 6.42 2.69
C SER A 51 3.72 5.54 2.14
N ILE A 52 4.26 4.65 2.97
CA ILE A 52 5.25 3.65 2.53
C ILE A 52 4.69 2.82 1.36
N SER A 53 3.41 2.45 1.41
CA SER A 53 2.77 1.68 0.35
C SER A 53 2.71 2.45 -0.98
N SER A 54 2.37 3.75 -0.96
CA SER A 54 2.37 4.56 -2.18
C SER A 54 3.79 4.78 -2.73
N ALA A 55 4.77 5.03 -1.84
CA ALA A 55 6.17 5.16 -2.23
C ALA A 55 6.73 3.89 -2.87
N ALA A 56 6.38 2.72 -2.31
CA ALA A 56 6.81 1.43 -2.86
C ALA A 56 6.24 1.20 -4.27
N VAL A 57 4.97 1.55 -4.51
CA VAL A 57 4.36 1.43 -5.85
C VAL A 57 4.97 2.40 -6.85
N GLU A 58 5.23 3.65 -6.46
CA GLU A 58 5.90 4.64 -7.32
C GLU A 58 7.34 4.21 -7.66
N LEU A 59 8.08 3.67 -6.67
CA LEU A 59 9.41 3.12 -6.90
C LEU A 59 9.37 1.94 -7.89
N ALA A 60 8.40 1.03 -7.75
CA ALA A 60 8.23 -0.07 -8.68
C ALA A 60 7.94 0.41 -10.10
N GLN A 61 7.04 1.40 -10.27
CA GLN A 61 6.77 2.00 -11.58
C GLN A 61 8.03 2.62 -12.21
N LEU A 62 8.85 3.30 -11.40
CA LEU A 62 10.10 3.89 -11.87
C LEU A 62 11.11 2.81 -12.28
N LYS A 63 11.27 1.76 -11.47
CA LYS A 63 12.20 0.66 -11.75
C LYS A 63 11.82 -0.10 -13.02
N ILE A 64 10.57 -0.47 -13.18
CA ILE A 64 10.06 -1.09 -14.42
C ILE A 64 10.24 -0.14 -15.62
N GLY A 65 10.02 1.16 -15.44
CA GLY A 65 10.30 2.15 -16.47
C GLY A 65 11.75 2.14 -16.90
N GLN A 66 12.69 2.17 -15.96
CA GLN A 66 14.14 2.14 -16.21
C GLN A 66 14.56 0.87 -16.97
N GLU A 67 14.04 -0.31 -16.57
CA GLU A 67 14.30 -1.57 -17.29
C GLU A 67 13.79 -1.56 -18.73
N LYS A 68 12.67 -0.86 -18.98
CA LYS A 68 12.10 -0.67 -20.32
C LYS A 68 12.71 0.50 -21.10
N GLY A 69 13.70 1.20 -20.53
CA GLY A 69 14.38 2.34 -21.16
C GLY A 69 13.64 3.68 -21.03
N PHE A 70 12.75 3.83 -20.03
CA PHE A 70 12.02 5.05 -19.76
C PHE A 70 12.45 5.67 -18.41
N ASP A 71 12.61 6.98 -18.35
CA ASP A 71 12.94 7.72 -17.12
C ASP A 71 11.70 8.30 -16.41
N ASN A 72 10.53 7.68 -16.60
CA ASN A 72 9.27 8.13 -16.02
C ASN A 72 8.49 6.97 -15.38
N LEU A 73 7.44 7.32 -14.63
CA LEU A 73 6.53 6.34 -14.05
C LEU A 73 5.71 5.67 -15.16
N VAL A 74 5.78 4.34 -15.23
CA VAL A 74 5.02 3.54 -16.21
C VAL A 74 3.77 2.92 -15.58
N SER A 75 2.79 2.54 -16.41
CA SER A 75 1.64 1.77 -15.96
C SER A 75 2.07 0.37 -15.50
N LEU A 76 1.37 -0.16 -14.49
CA LEU A 76 1.56 -1.54 -14.02
C LEU A 76 0.51 -2.52 -14.59
N GLU A 77 -0.23 -2.13 -15.61
CA GLU A 77 -1.33 -2.90 -16.18
C GLU A 77 -0.87 -4.25 -16.75
N SER A 78 0.29 -4.28 -17.40
CA SER A 78 0.87 -5.50 -17.97
C SER A 78 1.68 -6.34 -16.97
N GLU A 79 1.89 -5.83 -15.76
CA GLU A 79 2.76 -6.47 -14.78
C GLU A 79 2.01 -7.50 -13.94
N LYS A 80 2.62 -8.66 -13.73
CA LYS A 80 2.14 -9.65 -12.77
C LYS A 80 2.72 -9.33 -11.41
N VAL A 81 1.87 -8.90 -10.48
CA VAL A 81 2.28 -8.42 -9.18
C VAL A 81 1.97 -9.44 -8.09
N LEU A 82 2.97 -9.83 -7.32
CA LEU A 82 2.83 -10.67 -6.13
C LEU A 82 2.88 -9.81 -4.87
N VAL A 83 1.89 -9.98 -4.00
CA VAL A 83 1.85 -9.40 -2.65
C VAL A 83 1.91 -10.51 -1.62
N VAL A 84 2.91 -10.49 -0.75
CA VAL A 84 3.08 -11.48 0.32
C VAL A 84 2.68 -10.85 1.65
N GLY A 85 1.62 -11.40 2.25
CA GLY A 85 0.98 -10.91 3.47
C GLY A 85 -0.39 -10.29 3.22
N ALA A 86 -1.34 -10.51 4.14
CA ALA A 86 -2.71 -9.99 4.06
C ALA A 86 -3.02 -9.09 5.27
N GLY A 87 -2.14 -8.11 5.51
CA GLY A 87 -2.27 -7.16 6.60
C GLY A 87 -2.79 -5.79 6.16
N ARG A 88 -2.77 -4.84 7.10
CA ARG A 88 -3.18 -3.44 6.84
C ARG A 88 -2.33 -2.78 5.75
N MET A 89 -1.02 -3.05 5.73
CA MET A 89 -0.12 -2.49 4.72
C MET A 89 -0.40 -3.07 3.33
N SER A 90 -0.70 -4.38 3.24
CA SER A 90 -1.08 -5.01 1.97
C SER A 90 -2.38 -4.42 1.41
N ARG A 91 -3.37 -4.13 2.26
CA ARG A 91 -4.60 -3.43 1.85
C ARG A 91 -4.31 -2.08 1.21
N LEU A 92 -3.46 -1.25 1.85
CA LEU A 92 -3.06 0.05 1.31
C LEU A 92 -2.27 -0.11 0.00
N LEU A 93 -1.38 -1.09 -0.05
CA LEU A 93 -0.59 -1.40 -1.24
C LEU A 93 -1.49 -1.77 -2.43
N ILE A 94 -2.45 -2.68 -2.24
CA ILE A 94 -3.42 -3.10 -3.27
C ILE A 94 -4.26 -1.90 -3.75
N THR A 95 -4.68 -1.03 -2.83
CA THR A 95 -5.38 0.21 -3.19
C THR A 95 -4.55 1.08 -4.13
N HIS A 96 -3.25 1.24 -3.85
CA HIS A 96 -2.35 2.02 -4.70
C HIS A 96 -2.05 1.30 -6.03
N LEU A 97 -1.80 -0.01 -6.01
CA LEU A 97 -1.60 -0.82 -7.22
C LEU A 97 -2.79 -0.72 -8.17
N LYS A 98 -4.02 -0.84 -7.64
CA LYS A 98 -5.26 -0.64 -8.40
C LYS A 98 -5.31 0.75 -9.04
N SER A 99 -4.97 1.80 -8.30
CA SER A 99 -4.97 3.18 -8.83
C SER A 99 -3.93 3.44 -9.92
N LYS A 100 -2.92 2.56 -10.05
CA LYS A 100 -1.88 2.59 -11.08
C LYS A 100 -2.10 1.60 -12.22
N GLY A 101 -3.32 1.05 -12.31
CA GLY A 101 -3.76 0.20 -13.40
C GLY A 101 -3.40 -1.28 -13.24
N CYS A 102 -2.82 -1.72 -12.12
CA CYS A 102 -2.52 -3.13 -11.90
C CYS A 102 -3.83 -3.94 -11.90
N SER A 103 -3.92 -4.93 -12.80
CA SER A 103 -5.07 -5.82 -12.95
C SER A 103 -4.76 -7.28 -12.64
N ASN A 104 -3.48 -7.67 -12.66
CA ASN A 104 -3.03 -9.05 -12.46
C ASN A 104 -2.29 -9.18 -11.12
N LEU A 105 -3.02 -9.53 -10.06
CA LEU A 105 -2.52 -9.54 -8.71
C LEU A 105 -2.65 -10.92 -8.06
N ILE A 106 -1.53 -11.39 -7.49
CA ILE A 106 -1.48 -12.60 -6.68
C ILE A 106 -1.27 -12.19 -5.23
N LEU A 107 -2.08 -12.71 -4.32
CA LEU A 107 -1.98 -12.45 -2.88
C LEU A 107 -1.64 -13.75 -2.15
N VAL A 108 -0.42 -13.84 -1.61
CA VAL A 108 0.04 -14.99 -0.84
C VAL A 108 0.01 -14.67 0.65
N ASN A 109 -0.60 -15.54 1.43
CA ASN A 109 -0.56 -15.41 2.89
C ASN A 109 -0.51 -16.79 3.59
N ARG A 110 0.09 -16.83 4.79
CA ARG A 110 0.16 -18.06 5.60
C ARG A 110 -1.23 -18.62 5.93
N ASN A 111 -2.18 -17.74 6.25
CA ASN A 111 -3.59 -18.09 6.42
C ASN A 111 -4.35 -17.60 5.19
N ILE A 112 -4.83 -18.54 4.37
CA ILE A 112 -5.50 -18.25 3.11
C ILE A 112 -6.82 -17.48 3.31
N ASP A 113 -7.55 -17.75 4.40
CA ASP A 113 -8.82 -17.08 4.68
C ASP A 113 -8.63 -15.57 4.85
N ARG A 114 -7.49 -15.14 5.43
CA ARG A 114 -7.15 -13.71 5.51
C ARG A 114 -6.88 -13.10 4.15
N ALA A 115 -6.33 -13.86 3.22
CA ALA A 115 -6.12 -13.37 1.86
C ALA A 115 -7.45 -13.25 1.12
N LEU A 116 -8.32 -14.24 1.25
CA LEU A 116 -9.67 -14.23 0.68
C LEU A 116 -10.50 -13.05 1.22
N ASN A 117 -10.55 -12.89 2.54
CA ASN A 117 -11.25 -11.76 3.17
C ASN A 117 -10.69 -10.38 2.73
N LEU A 118 -9.38 -10.28 2.50
CA LEU A 118 -8.80 -9.05 1.98
C LEU A 118 -9.17 -8.82 0.51
N ALA A 119 -9.25 -9.88 -0.29
CA ALA A 119 -9.64 -9.78 -1.70
C ALA A 119 -11.10 -9.33 -1.87
N GLU A 120 -12.01 -9.69 -0.96
CA GLU A 120 -13.41 -9.25 -0.94
C GLU A 120 -13.57 -7.72 -0.85
N ASP A 121 -12.58 -7.02 -0.29
CA ASP A 121 -12.60 -5.54 -0.26
C ASP A 121 -12.35 -4.90 -1.64
N PHE A 122 -11.97 -5.70 -2.64
CA PHE A 122 -11.61 -5.23 -3.98
C PHE A 122 -12.37 -6.01 -5.06
N PRO A 123 -13.71 -5.94 -5.10
CA PRO A 123 -14.53 -6.75 -6.02
C PRO A 123 -14.28 -6.44 -7.50
N ASP A 124 -13.73 -5.27 -7.81
CA ASP A 124 -13.42 -4.86 -9.19
C ASP A 124 -12.00 -5.28 -9.62
N LEU A 125 -11.27 -6.01 -8.78
CA LEU A 125 -9.90 -6.45 -9.05
C LEU A 125 -9.82 -7.98 -8.96
N GLU A 126 -9.28 -8.61 -9.98
CA GLU A 126 -9.05 -10.06 -9.95
C GLU A 126 -7.80 -10.35 -9.10
N ILE A 127 -8.02 -10.93 -7.91
CA ILE A 127 -6.96 -11.27 -6.98
C ILE A 127 -6.90 -12.79 -6.79
N PHE A 128 -5.80 -13.39 -7.22
CA PHE A 128 -5.54 -14.81 -7.04
C PHE A 128 -4.95 -15.08 -5.65
N CYS A 129 -5.77 -15.55 -4.72
CA CYS A 129 -5.33 -15.87 -3.36
C CYS A 129 -4.65 -17.24 -3.30
N LYS A 130 -3.46 -17.32 -2.68
CA LYS A 130 -2.62 -18.51 -2.61
C LYS A 130 -2.07 -18.72 -1.21
N GLY A 131 -1.75 -19.97 -0.89
CA GLY A 131 -1.07 -20.34 0.33
C GLY A 131 0.44 -20.08 0.29
N LEU A 132 1.09 -20.05 1.45
CA LEU A 132 2.54 -19.81 1.55
C LEU A 132 3.36 -20.95 0.89
N ASN A 133 2.81 -22.14 0.79
CA ASN A 133 3.41 -23.29 0.09
C ASN A 133 3.56 -23.06 -1.42
N GLU A 134 2.80 -22.15 -2.00
CA GLU A 134 2.86 -21.78 -3.43
C GLU A 134 3.73 -20.54 -3.68
N LEU A 135 4.43 -20.03 -2.65
CA LEU A 135 5.21 -18.80 -2.75
C LEU A 135 6.30 -18.86 -3.83
N ASP A 136 7.09 -19.93 -3.86
CA ASP A 136 8.24 -20.05 -4.74
C ASP A 136 7.82 -20.05 -6.23
N GLU A 137 6.74 -20.75 -6.55
CA GLU A 137 6.15 -20.75 -7.88
C GLU A 137 5.67 -19.35 -8.28
N ASN A 138 4.98 -18.67 -7.37
CA ASN A 138 4.42 -17.35 -7.65
C ASN A 138 5.49 -16.26 -7.74
N ILE A 139 6.61 -16.36 -7.00
CA ILE A 139 7.77 -15.50 -7.20
C ILE A 139 8.33 -15.65 -8.62
N SER A 140 8.48 -16.88 -9.11
CA SER A 140 9.10 -17.15 -10.40
C SER A 140 8.31 -16.59 -11.60
N ILE A 141 7.00 -16.45 -11.46
CA ILE A 141 6.12 -15.96 -12.55
C ILE A 141 5.75 -14.48 -12.40
N SER A 142 6.15 -13.83 -11.32
CA SER A 142 5.82 -12.42 -11.07
C SER A 142 6.96 -11.50 -11.51
N SER A 143 6.61 -10.34 -12.07
CA SER A 143 7.57 -9.28 -12.42
C SER A 143 7.87 -8.36 -11.22
N LEU A 144 6.93 -8.27 -10.28
CA LEU A 144 7.07 -7.47 -9.06
C LEU A 144 6.65 -8.29 -7.85
N VAL A 145 7.44 -8.20 -6.78
CA VAL A 145 7.15 -8.86 -5.50
C VAL A 145 7.19 -7.83 -4.37
N PHE A 146 6.08 -7.68 -3.68
CA PHE A 146 5.97 -6.86 -2.47
C PHE A 146 5.79 -7.74 -1.25
N THR A 147 6.64 -7.58 -0.25
CA THR A 147 6.52 -8.29 1.02
C THR A 147 6.05 -7.37 2.13
N SER A 148 4.96 -7.74 2.80
CA SER A 148 4.38 -6.99 3.91
C SER A 148 3.89 -7.96 4.99
N THR A 149 4.82 -8.61 5.64
CA THR A 149 4.54 -9.64 6.67
C THR A 149 5.08 -9.21 8.03
N ALA A 150 4.50 -9.78 9.09
CA ALA A 150 5.01 -9.66 10.45
C ALA A 150 5.91 -10.86 10.84
N ALA A 151 6.51 -11.54 9.86
CA ALA A 151 7.42 -12.66 10.11
C ALA A 151 8.73 -12.15 10.71
N GLU A 152 9.21 -12.79 11.76
CA GLU A 152 10.49 -12.48 12.41
C GLU A 152 11.68 -12.99 11.58
N VAL A 153 11.45 -14.01 10.75
CA VAL A 153 12.45 -14.61 9.88
C VAL A 153 12.17 -14.19 8.43
N PRO A 154 13.19 -13.86 7.63
CA PRO A 154 13.03 -13.56 6.22
C PRO A 154 12.30 -14.69 5.48
N ILE A 155 11.24 -14.37 4.76
CA ILE A 155 10.47 -15.33 3.94
C ILE A 155 11.14 -15.53 2.58
N ILE A 156 11.83 -14.51 2.11
CA ILE A 156 12.65 -14.51 0.90
C ILE A 156 14.05 -14.13 1.32
N ASP A 157 14.99 -15.02 1.11
CA ASP A 157 16.43 -14.86 1.37
C ASP A 157 17.23 -15.07 0.10
N LEU A 158 18.54 -14.83 0.18
CA LEU A 158 19.45 -14.97 -0.96
C LEU A 158 19.43 -16.40 -1.53
N ALA A 159 19.46 -17.42 -0.66
CA ALA A 159 19.45 -18.81 -1.07
C ALA A 159 18.18 -19.18 -1.88
N LYS A 160 17.04 -18.60 -1.50
CA LYS A 160 15.78 -18.75 -2.24
C LYS A 160 15.85 -18.07 -3.61
N ILE A 161 16.40 -16.85 -3.69
CA ILE A 161 16.56 -16.11 -4.94
C ILE A 161 17.49 -16.88 -5.90
N GLU A 162 18.60 -17.38 -5.41
CA GLU A 162 19.54 -18.19 -6.20
C GLU A 162 18.90 -19.48 -6.70
N LYS A 163 18.18 -20.21 -5.83
CA LYS A 163 17.45 -21.44 -6.17
C LYS A 163 16.41 -21.21 -7.29
N LEU A 164 15.76 -20.07 -7.29
CA LEU A 164 14.74 -19.72 -8.28
C LEU A 164 15.33 -19.13 -9.57
N ASN A 165 16.67 -19.04 -9.69
CA ASN A 165 17.38 -18.44 -10.83
C ASN A 165 16.89 -17.03 -11.19
N LEU A 166 16.58 -16.21 -10.18
CA LEU A 166 16.06 -14.86 -10.36
C LEU A 166 17.14 -13.81 -10.63
N ASN A 167 18.43 -14.19 -10.56
CA ASN A 167 19.58 -13.29 -10.74
C ASN A 167 19.62 -12.56 -12.10
N ASN A 168 18.84 -13.02 -13.08
CA ASN A 168 18.72 -12.40 -14.41
C ASN A 168 17.42 -11.58 -14.57
N LYS A 169 16.64 -11.39 -13.50
CA LYS A 169 15.36 -10.65 -13.51
C LYS A 169 15.38 -9.38 -12.67
N LEU A 170 16.57 -8.97 -12.22
CA LEU A 170 16.81 -7.72 -11.48
C LEU A 170 17.31 -6.63 -12.42
#